data_894742b41ad74336891cacbfe85e610b
#
_entry.id   894742b41ad74336891cacbfe85e610b
#
_cell.length_a   1.000
_cell.length_b   1.000
_cell.length_c   1.000
_cell.angle_alpha   90.00
_cell.angle_beta   90.00
_cell.angle_gamma   90.00
#
_symmetry.space_group_name_H-M   'P 1'
#
loop_
_entity.id
_entity.type
_entity.pdbx_description
1 polymer ?
#
loop_
_entity_poly.entity_id
_entity_poly.type
_entity_poly.pdbx_seq_one_letter_code
_entity_poly.pdbx_strand_id
1 'polypeptide(L)'
;MSIRVWAMIETARAVLHAEELAAASRDSEMRLAGFVFGPNDLSRETRIRMRPGRAAMIPMITHCILATRAYGLEILDGPYSDLGNTDGFGQECAQGRDLGFDGKTLIHPGQIEACNAIFTPPADEVTQARKILAAFERPENASRGAISLDGQMVERLHADMAKRTIAIADAIAARAH
;
A
#
# COMPACT_ATOMS: atom_id res chain seq x y z
N MET A 1 -7.98 9.80 21.92
CA MET A 1 -6.98 9.46 20.87
C MET A 1 -6.31 8.15 21.29
N SER A 2 -6.38 7.08 20.52
CA SER A 2 -5.72 5.80 20.87
C SER A 2 -4.38 5.75 20.15
N ILE A 3 -3.30 5.44 20.86
CA ILE A 3 -1.98 5.17 20.27
C ILE A 3 -2.07 3.87 19.47
N ARG A 4 -1.47 3.86 18.27
CA ARG A 4 -1.31 2.68 17.44
C ARG A 4 0.16 2.36 17.23
N VAL A 5 0.47 1.08 17.06
CA VAL A 5 1.84 0.57 16.86
C VAL A 5 2.05 0.26 15.38
N TRP A 6 3.18 0.69 14.85
CA TRP A 6 3.69 0.27 13.55
C TRP A 6 5.01 -0.47 13.78
N ALA A 7 5.07 -1.73 13.36
CA ALA A 7 6.28 -2.54 13.55
C ALA A 7 7.18 -2.43 12.32
N MET A 8 8.49 -2.22 12.54
CA MET A 8 9.45 -2.18 11.44
C MET A 8 9.95 -3.60 11.13
N ILE A 9 9.82 -3.99 9.86
CA ILE A 9 10.32 -5.27 9.33
C ILE A 9 11.67 -5.00 8.68
N GLU A 10 12.74 -5.18 9.43
CA GLU A 10 14.10 -4.80 9.04
C GLU A 10 15.16 -5.87 9.33
N THR A 11 14.74 -7.08 9.72
CA THR A 11 15.62 -8.22 9.93
C THR A 11 15.16 -9.43 9.12
N ALA A 12 16.08 -10.31 8.75
CA ALA A 12 15.76 -11.55 8.04
C ALA A 12 14.75 -12.38 8.84
N ARG A 13 14.91 -12.43 10.17
CA ARG A 13 13.98 -13.13 11.07
C ARG A 13 12.59 -12.52 11.03
N ALA A 14 12.47 -11.19 11.02
CA ALA A 14 11.16 -10.52 10.94
C ALA A 14 10.47 -10.82 9.60
N VAL A 15 11.22 -10.85 8.49
CA VAL A 15 10.67 -11.24 7.18
C VAL A 15 10.16 -12.68 7.21
N LEU A 16 10.95 -13.62 7.73
CA LEU A 16 10.56 -15.04 7.80
C LEU A 16 9.33 -15.28 8.68
N HIS A 17 9.09 -14.45 9.69
CA HIS A 17 7.96 -14.52 10.62
C HIS A 17 6.93 -13.42 10.41
N ALA A 18 6.87 -12.82 9.21
CA ALA A 18 5.98 -11.68 8.94
C ALA A 18 4.51 -12.01 9.18
N GLU A 19 4.07 -13.24 8.88
CA GLU A 19 2.71 -13.69 9.14
C GLU A 19 2.42 -13.77 10.64
N GLU A 20 3.31 -14.37 11.44
CA GLU A 20 3.16 -14.47 12.90
C GLU A 20 3.09 -13.08 13.55
N LEU A 21 3.94 -12.16 13.07
CA LEU A 21 3.91 -10.76 13.52
C LEU A 21 2.61 -10.07 13.14
N ALA A 22 2.10 -10.28 11.92
CA ALA A 22 0.82 -9.73 11.48
C ALA A 22 -0.36 -10.30 12.28
N ALA A 23 -0.30 -11.58 12.66
CA ALA A 23 -1.32 -12.25 13.48
C ALA A 23 -1.49 -11.60 14.86
N ALA A 24 -0.47 -10.91 15.39
CA ALA A 24 -0.57 -10.15 16.64
C ALA A 24 -1.63 -9.04 16.59
N SER A 25 -2.05 -8.58 15.40
CA SER A 25 -3.14 -7.62 15.25
C SER A 25 -4.50 -8.12 15.72
N ARG A 26 -4.68 -9.45 15.85
CA ARG A 26 -5.89 -10.08 16.40
C ARG A 26 -6.07 -9.79 17.90
N ASP A 27 -4.98 -9.50 18.59
CA ASP A 27 -5.01 -9.02 19.97
C ASP A 27 -5.14 -7.49 19.95
N SER A 28 -6.30 -6.99 20.39
CA SER A 28 -6.60 -5.55 20.43
C SER A 28 -5.67 -4.77 21.36
N GLU A 29 -5.07 -5.43 22.35
CA GLU A 29 -4.14 -4.78 23.30
C GLU A 29 -2.80 -4.47 22.63
N MET A 30 -2.39 -5.24 21.63
CA MET A 30 -1.18 -5.00 20.83
C MET A 30 -1.28 -3.74 19.96
N ARG A 31 -2.49 -3.30 19.61
CA ARG A 31 -2.77 -2.08 18.84
C ARG A 31 -1.98 -1.99 17.53
N LEU A 32 -1.57 -3.12 16.98
CA LEU A 32 -0.81 -3.17 15.73
C LEU A 32 -1.66 -2.65 14.58
N ALA A 33 -1.16 -1.61 13.89
CA ALA A 33 -1.84 -0.96 12.77
C ALA A 33 -1.22 -1.32 11.43
N GLY A 34 0.05 -1.64 11.40
CA GLY A 34 0.75 -1.94 10.16
C GLY A 34 2.24 -2.19 10.33
N PHE A 35 2.88 -2.38 9.19
CA PHE A 35 4.33 -2.55 9.10
C PHE A 35 4.99 -1.39 8.38
N VAL A 36 6.27 -1.19 8.68
CA VAL A 36 7.19 -0.37 7.90
C VAL A 36 8.29 -1.30 7.41
N PHE A 37 8.51 -1.37 6.10
CA PHE A 37 9.60 -2.16 5.53
C PHE A 37 10.93 -1.40 5.67
N GLY A 38 11.93 -2.02 6.31
CA GLY A 38 13.25 -1.43 6.59
C GLY A 38 14.34 -1.96 5.66
N PRO A 39 14.49 -1.45 4.43
CA PRO A 39 15.40 -2.03 3.42
C PRO A 39 16.87 -1.91 3.78
N ASN A 40 17.29 -0.87 4.49
CA ASN A 40 18.70 -0.61 4.77
C ASN A 40 19.29 -1.64 5.74
N ASP A 41 18.64 -1.85 6.89
CA ASP A 41 19.11 -2.84 7.87
C ASP A 41 18.96 -4.25 7.34
N LEU A 42 17.87 -4.53 6.61
CA LEU A 42 17.67 -5.81 5.96
C LEU A 42 18.76 -6.10 4.91
N SER A 43 19.16 -5.11 4.11
CA SER A 43 20.24 -5.28 3.13
C SER A 43 21.58 -5.58 3.80
N ARG A 44 21.87 -4.92 4.91
CA ARG A 44 23.07 -5.16 5.72
C ARG A 44 23.11 -6.59 6.25
N GLU A 45 22.00 -7.03 6.87
CA GLU A 45 21.91 -8.36 7.47
C GLU A 45 21.97 -9.48 6.43
N THR A 46 21.22 -9.33 5.34
CA THR A 46 21.14 -10.33 4.25
C THR A 46 22.27 -10.23 3.24
N ARG A 47 23.11 -9.18 3.30
CA ARG A 47 24.17 -8.88 2.35
C ARG A 47 23.71 -8.62 0.91
N ILE A 48 22.42 -8.29 0.75
CA ILE A 48 21.84 -7.91 -0.54
C ILE A 48 22.45 -6.57 -0.98
N ARG A 49 22.83 -6.48 -2.25
CA ARG A 49 23.25 -5.23 -2.86
C ARG A 49 22.05 -4.46 -3.36
N MET A 50 21.79 -3.30 -2.76
CA MET A 50 20.74 -2.39 -3.23
C MET A 50 21.13 -1.84 -4.61
N ARG A 51 20.25 -2.02 -5.57
CA ARG A 51 20.37 -1.51 -6.94
C ARG A 51 19.05 -0.87 -7.35
N PRO A 52 19.05 0.03 -8.33
CA PRO A 52 17.80 0.55 -8.88
C PRO A 52 16.83 -0.57 -9.22
N GLY A 53 15.55 -0.38 -8.90
CA GLY A 53 14.51 -1.39 -9.10
C GLY A 53 14.44 -2.50 -8.04
N ARG A 54 15.37 -2.55 -7.08
CA ARG A 54 15.35 -3.43 -5.87
C ARG A 54 15.01 -4.90 -6.13
N ALA A 55 15.37 -5.45 -7.32
CA ALA A 55 14.96 -6.79 -7.76
C ALA A 55 15.23 -7.88 -6.71
N ALA A 56 16.39 -7.82 -6.01
CA ALA A 56 16.74 -8.80 -4.99
C ALA A 56 15.86 -8.69 -3.72
N MET A 57 15.22 -7.54 -3.48
CA MET A 57 14.33 -7.32 -2.32
C MET A 57 12.86 -7.66 -2.62
N ILE A 58 12.46 -7.72 -3.88
CA ILE A 58 11.05 -7.94 -4.27
C ILE A 58 10.44 -9.18 -3.59
N PRO A 59 11.10 -10.35 -3.51
CA PRO A 59 10.52 -11.50 -2.83
C PRO A 59 10.18 -11.23 -1.35
N MET A 60 11.05 -10.50 -0.64
CA MET A 60 10.84 -10.15 0.77
C MET A 60 9.72 -9.11 0.91
N ILE A 61 9.71 -8.09 0.06
CA ILE A 61 8.66 -7.08 0.00
C ILE A 61 7.30 -7.74 -0.23
N THR A 62 7.21 -8.59 -1.25
CA THR A 62 5.95 -9.30 -1.59
C THR A 62 5.48 -10.18 -0.44
N HIS A 63 6.40 -10.90 0.22
CA HIS A 63 6.08 -11.73 1.38
C HIS A 63 5.49 -10.89 2.54
N CYS A 64 6.11 -9.75 2.85
CA CYS A 64 5.61 -8.86 3.89
C CYS A 64 4.24 -8.24 3.54
N ILE A 65 4.04 -7.86 2.27
CA ILE A 65 2.75 -7.34 1.79
C ILE A 65 1.66 -8.42 1.92
N LEU A 66 1.93 -9.65 1.49
CA LEU A 66 0.98 -10.75 1.64
C LEU A 66 0.60 -10.99 3.11
N ALA A 67 1.58 -10.98 4.01
CA ALA A 67 1.34 -11.13 5.44
C ALA A 67 0.43 -10.02 5.98
N THR A 68 0.68 -8.76 5.64
CA THR A 68 -0.17 -7.64 6.08
C THR A 68 -1.58 -7.73 5.52
N ARG A 69 -1.74 -8.07 4.25
CA ARG A 69 -3.07 -8.16 3.62
C ARG A 69 -3.92 -9.31 4.19
N ALA A 70 -3.29 -10.43 4.55
CA ALA A 70 -3.98 -11.56 5.19
C ALA A 70 -4.63 -11.19 6.54
N TYR A 71 -4.13 -10.14 7.21
CA TYR A 71 -4.60 -9.67 8.51
C TYR A 71 -5.24 -8.27 8.48
N GLY A 72 -5.45 -7.70 7.28
CA GLY A 72 -6.08 -6.39 7.12
C GLY A 72 -5.23 -5.22 7.62
N LEU A 73 -3.92 -5.39 7.65
CA LEU A 73 -2.96 -4.37 8.07
C LEU A 73 -2.49 -3.52 6.89
N GLU A 74 -2.01 -2.31 7.20
CA GLU A 74 -1.32 -1.43 6.25
C GLU A 74 0.18 -1.72 6.25
N ILE A 75 0.88 -1.39 5.14
CA ILE A 75 2.34 -1.48 5.06
C ILE A 75 2.91 -0.29 4.30
N LEU A 76 3.94 0.33 4.88
CA LEU A 76 4.70 1.43 4.26
C LEU A 76 6.04 0.92 3.77
N ASP A 77 6.43 1.40 2.59
CA ASP A 77 7.77 1.20 2.05
C ASP A 77 8.83 1.97 2.87
N GLY A 78 10.07 1.55 2.78
CA GLY A 78 11.19 2.16 3.48
C GLY A 78 11.70 3.45 2.84
N PRO A 79 12.64 4.15 3.51
CA PRO A 79 13.14 5.42 3.04
C PRO A 79 14.05 5.28 1.82
N TYR A 80 14.09 6.33 1.00
CA TYR A 80 15.03 6.50 -0.11
C TYR A 80 16.13 7.49 0.30
N SER A 81 17.39 7.04 0.35
CA SER A 81 18.48 7.79 0.98
C SER A 81 19.22 8.74 0.04
N ASP A 82 19.13 8.55 -1.28
CA ASP A 82 19.81 9.43 -2.25
C ASP A 82 18.95 10.66 -2.55
N LEU A 83 19.07 11.69 -1.71
CA LEU A 83 18.28 12.92 -1.80
C LEU A 83 18.53 13.72 -3.09
N GLY A 84 19.67 13.51 -3.75
CA GLY A 84 20.01 14.18 -5.01
C GLY A 84 19.35 13.53 -6.24
N ASN A 85 18.87 12.31 -6.12
CA ASN A 85 18.29 11.52 -7.22
C ASN A 85 16.77 11.51 -7.16
N THR A 86 16.14 12.58 -7.57
CA THR A 86 14.68 12.74 -7.58
C THR A 86 13.97 11.78 -8.52
N ASP A 87 14.58 11.45 -9.65
CA ASP A 87 14.01 10.50 -10.62
C ASP A 87 14.02 9.08 -10.06
N GLY A 88 15.12 8.67 -9.44
CA GLY A 88 15.21 7.38 -8.75
C GLY A 88 14.23 7.25 -7.59
N PHE A 89 14.02 8.33 -6.84
CA PHE A 89 13.00 8.40 -5.80
C PHE A 89 11.59 8.19 -6.37
N GLY A 90 11.24 8.90 -7.43
CA GLY A 90 9.95 8.77 -8.11
C GLY A 90 9.72 7.34 -8.64
N GLN A 91 10.74 6.75 -9.27
CA GLN A 91 10.67 5.36 -9.75
C GLN A 91 10.45 4.36 -8.62
N GLU A 92 11.11 4.55 -7.47
CA GLU A 92 10.95 3.66 -6.31
C GLU A 92 9.56 3.83 -5.65
N CYS A 93 9.03 5.05 -5.58
CA CYS A 93 7.65 5.30 -5.13
C CYS A 93 6.64 4.60 -6.05
N ALA A 94 6.77 4.74 -7.36
CA ALA A 94 5.89 4.09 -8.34
C ALA A 94 5.97 2.57 -8.22
N GLN A 95 7.16 2.01 -8.15
CA GLN A 95 7.36 0.57 -7.91
C GLN A 95 6.69 0.12 -6.60
N GLY A 96 6.87 0.88 -5.51
CA GLY A 96 6.28 0.56 -4.21
C GLY A 96 4.74 0.52 -4.29
N ARG A 97 4.13 1.53 -4.91
CA ARG A 97 2.69 1.55 -5.18
C ARG A 97 2.24 0.34 -5.99
N ASP A 98 2.93 0.02 -7.07
CA ASP A 98 2.57 -1.07 -7.97
C ASP A 98 2.76 -2.46 -7.31
N LEU A 99 3.69 -2.59 -6.35
CA LEU A 99 3.84 -3.79 -5.52
C LEU A 99 2.76 -3.90 -4.44
N GLY A 100 2.07 -2.81 -4.11
CA GLY A 100 0.96 -2.82 -3.16
C GLY A 100 1.26 -2.20 -1.79
N PHE A 101 2.30 -1.38 -1.64
CA PHE A 101 2.47 -0.55 -0.45
C PHE A 101 1.37 0.52 -0.37
N ASP A 102 1.01 0.91 0.85
CA ASP A 102 0.02 1.96 1.13
C ASP A 102 0.64 3.36 1.15
N GLY A 103 1.95 3.45 1.14
CA GLY A 103 2.73 4.68 1.19
C GLY A 103 4.21 4.39 1.39
N LYS A 104 4.96 5.42 1.74
CA LYS A 104 6.42 5.34 1.94
C LYS A 104 6.85 6.21 3.10
N THR A 105 7.79 5.73 3.91
CA THR A 105 8.46 6.55 4.91
C THR A 105 9.44 7.51 4.24
N LEU A 106 9.45 8.76 4.68
CA LEU A 106 10.25 9.82 4.09
C LEU A 106 11.25 10.36 5.12
N ILE A 107 12.43 10.76 4.63
CA ILE A 107 13.52 11.29 5.46
C ILE A 107 13.86 12.74 5.15
N HIS A 108 13.17 13.36 4.17
CA HIS A 108 13.39 14.74 3.80
C HIS A 108 12.08 15.41 3.34
N PRO A 109 11.79 16.66 3.73
CA PRO A 109 10.56 17.37 3.31
C PRO A 109 10.38 17.47 1.79
N GLY A 110 11.48 17.61 1.03
CA GLY A 110 11.43 17.65 -0.44
C GLY A 110 10.92 16.37 -1.11
N GLN A 111 10.77 15.27 -0.37
CA GLN A 111 10.19 14.02 -0.88
C GLN A 111 8.66 13.97 -0.76
N ILE A 112 8.05 14.86 0.03
CA ILE A 112 6.62 14.78 0.40
C ILE A 112 5.73 14.94 -0.83
N GLU A 113 5.93 15.99 -1.60
CA GLU A 113 5.07 16.31 -2.74
C GLU A 113 5.09 15.21 -3.80
N ALA A 114 6.29 14.76 -4.20
CA ALA A 114 6.43 13.70 -5.20
C ALA A 114 5.86 12.35 -4.72
N CYS A 115 6.08 12.01 -3.44
CA CYS A 115 5.50 10.80 -2.86
C CYS A 115 3.97 10.85 -2.84
N ASN A 116 3.40 11.96 -2.35
CA ASN A 116 1.95 12.13 -2.30
C ASN A 116 1.32 12.10 -3.69
N ALA A 117 1.95 12.74 -4.69
CA ALA A 117 1.45 12.71 -6.06
C ALA A 117 1.38 11.28 -6.62
N ILE A 118 2.39 10.44 -6.33
CA ILE A 118 2.45 9.06 -6.82
C ILE A 118 1.45 8.14 -6.10
N PHE A 119 1.31 8.25 -4.78
CA PHE A 119 0.40 7.41 -4.00
C PHE A 119 -1.06 7.90 -4.00
N THR A 120 -1.33 9.10 -4.49
CA THR A 120 -2.70 9.59 -4.69
C THR A 120 -3.35 8.88 -5.88
N PRO A 121 -4.55 8.30 -5.72
CA PRO A 121 -5.27 7.69 -6.84
C PRO A 121 -5.52 8.70 -7.96
N PRO A 122 -5.19 8.38 -9.23
CA PRO A 122 -5.49 9.23 -10.38
C PRO A 122 -6.99 9.54 -10.52
N ALA A 123 -7.32 10.72 -11.05
CA ALA A 123 -8.72 11.18 -11.16
C ALA A 123 -9.59 10.28 -12.04
N ASP A 124 -9.02 9.67 -13.06
CA ASP A 124 -9.68 8.70 -13.92
C ASP A 124 -9.99 7.39 -13.19
N GLU A 125 -9.06 6.88 -12.36
CA GLU A 125 -9.31 5.72 -11.50
C GLU A 125 -10.43 6.00 -10.49
N VAL A 126 -10.43 7.18 -9.86
CA VAL A 126 -11.49 7.59 -8.93
C VAL A 126 -12.84 7.67 -9.64
N THR A 127 -12.85 8.23 -10.86
CA THR A 127 -14.06 8.33 -11.68
C THR A 127 -14.59 6.94 -12.05
N GLN A 128 -13.72 6.03 -12.46
CA GLN A 128 -14.09 4.66 -12.78
C GLN A 128 -14.56 3.89 -11.54
N ALA A 129 -13.90 4.08 -10.40
CA ALA A 129 -14.33 3.49 -9.13
C ALA A 129 -15.75 3.94 -8.74
N ARG A 130 -16.07 5.23 -8.88
CA ARG A 130 -17.43 5.74 -8.62
C ARG A 130 -18.47 5.14 -9.57
N LYS A 131 -18.15 4.97 -10.86
CA LYS A 131 -19.05 4.31 -11.82
C LYS A 131 -19.31 2.85 -11.45
N ILE A 132 -18.28 2.12 -11.04
CA ILE A 132 -18.41 0.70 -10.63
C ILE A 132 -19.33 0.58 -9.41
N LEU A 133 -19.15 1.40 -8.38
CA LEU A 133 -20.03 1.37 -7.20
C LEU A 133 -21.47 1.70 -7.58
N ALA A 134 -21.69 2.81 -8.29
CA ALA A 134 -23.02 3.21 -8.72
C ALA A 134 -23.74 2.14 -9.57
N ALA A 135 -22.98 1.38 -10.38
CA ALA A 135 -23.55 0.28 -11.16
C ALA A 135 -23.99 -0.90 -10.28
N PHE A 136 -23.26 -1.25 -9.23
CA PHE A 136 -23.64 -2.31 -8.30
C PHE A 136 -24.75 -1.91 -7.30
N GLU A 137 -24.92 -0.61 -7.03
CA GLU A 137 -25.98 -0.08 -6.18
C GLU A 137 -27.37 -0.10 -6.86
N ARG A 138 -27.44 -0.27 -8.17
CA ARG A 138 -28.70 -0.40 -8.89
C ARG A 138 -29.47 -1.64 -8.42
N PRO A 139 -30.79 -1.56 -8.19
CA PRO A 139 -31.60 -2.69 -7.70
C PRO A 139 -31.46 -3.96 -8.54
N GLU A 140 -31.41 -3.81 -9.87
CA GLU A 140 -31.25 -4.94 -10.80
C GLU A 140 -29.89 -5.66 -10.69
N ASN A 141 -28.90 -5.02 -10.09
CA ASN A 141 -27.52 -5.55 -9.92
C ASN A 141 -27.22 -5.94 -8.47
N ALA A 142 -28.08 -5.63 -7.51
CA ALA A 142 -27.82 -5.79 -6.09
C ALA A 142 -27.49 -7.24 -5.67
N SER A 143 -28.04 -8.25 -6.36
CA SER A 143 -27.79 -9.66 -6.09
C SER A 143 -26.78 -10.32 -7.06
N ARG A 144 -26.29 -9.57 -8.06
CA ARG A 144 -25.38 -10.14 -9.08
C ARG A 144 -23.93 -10.21 -8.58
N GLY A 145 -23.23 -11.29 -8.89
CA GLY A 145 -21.79 -11.44 -8.65
C GLY A 145 -20.93 -10.68 -9.67
N ALA A 146 -21.44 -10.55 -10.91
CA ALA A 146 -20.79 -9.85 -12.01
C ALA A 146 -21.83 -9.10 -12.86
N ILE A 147 -21.42 -7.97 -13.44
CA ILE A 147 -22.22 -7.11 -14.33
C ILE A 147 -21.38 -6.70 -15.53
N SER A 148 -22.04 -6.23 -16.61
CA SER A 148 -21.36 -5.55 -17.70
C SER A 148 -21.43 -4.04 -17.48
N LEU A 149 -20.26 -3.38 -17.52
CA LEU A 149 -20.13 -1.93 -17.42
C LEU A 149 -19.21 -1.45 -18.54
N ASP A 150 -19.69 -0.56 -19.39
CA ASP A 150 -18.94 -0.01 -20.54
C ASP A 150 -18.33 -1.12 -21.45
N GLY A 151 -19.05 -2.26 -21.60
CA GLY A 151 -18.61 -3.41 -22.42
C GLY A 151 -17.61 -4.34 -21.74
N GLN A 152 -17.23 -4.09 -20.48
CA GLN A 152 -16.32 -4.93 -19.69
C GLN A 152 -17.08 -5.68 -18.59
N MET A 153 -16.63 -6.88 -18.27
CA MET A 153 -17.13 -7.62 -17.12
C MET A 153 -16.53 -7.04 -15.84
N VAL A 154 -17.39 -6.67 -14.90
CA VAL A 154 -17.02 -6.15 -13.57
C VAL A 154 -17.64 -7.02 -12.50
N GLU A 155 -16.82 -7.51 -11.58
CA GLU A 155 -17.22 -8.40 -10.48
C GLU A 155 -17.28 -7.65 -9.14
N ARG A 156 -17.86 -8.28 -8.12
CA ARG A 156 -17.94 -7.72 -6.76
C ARG A 156 -16.58 -7.33 -6.19
N LEU A 157 -15.52 -8.09 -6.47
CA LEU A 157 -14.17 -7.75 -6.03
C LEU A 157 -13.73 -6.36 -6.54
N HIS A 158 -14.12 -5.98 -7.75
CA HIS A 158 -13.82 -4.65 -8.31
C HIS A 158 -14.60 -3.54 -7.57
N ALA A 159 -15.81 -3.85 -7.06
CA ALA A 159 -16.55 -2.91 -6.22
C ALA A 159 -15.85 -2.70 -4.86
N ASP A 160 -15.27 -3.74 -4.27
CA ASP A 160 -14.53 -3.60 -3.01
C ASP A 160 -13.20 -2.83 -3.21
N MET A 161 -12.49 -3.05 -4.32
CA MET A 161 -11.35 -2.22 -4.71
C MET A 161 -11.76 -0.77 -4.93
N ALA A 162 -12.87 -0.53 -5.62
CA ALA A 162 -13.40 0.81 -5.87
C ALA A 162 -13.73 1.57 -4.58
N LYS A 163 -14.31 0.92 -3.58
CA LYS A 163 -14.55 1.53 -2.25
C LYS A 163 -13.26 2.05 -1.62
N ARG A 164 -12.17 1.26 -1.69
CA ARG A 164 -10.87 1.67 -1.15
C ARG A 164 -10.32 2.89 -1.90
N THR A 165 -10.32 2.86 -3.24
CA THR A 165 -9.85 3.98 -4.06
C THR A 165 -10.60 5.27 -3.73
N ILE A 166 -11.93 5.21 -3.62
CA ILE A 166 -12.76 6.37 -3.27
C ILE A 166 -12.48 6.85 -1.85
N ALA A 167 -12.37 5.93 -0.87
CA ALA A 167 -12.09 6.29 0.51
C ALA A 167 -10.75 7.04 0.66
N ILE A 168 -9.71 6.62 -0.08
CA ILE A 168 -8.42 7.31 -0.11
C ILE A 168 -8.58 8.71 -0.72
N ALA A 169 -9.24 8.82 -1.88
CA ALA A 169 -9.44 10.09 -2.56
C ALA A 169 -10.24 11.10 -1.69
N ASP A 170 -11.31 10.64 -1.06
CA ASP A 170 -12.14 11.47 -0.18
C ASP A 170 -11.38 11.90 1.09
N ALA A 171 -10.55 11.01 1.67
CA ALA A 171 -9.69 11.35 2.81
C ALA A 171 -8.61 12.40 2.46
N ILE A 172 -8.05 12.35 1.25
CA ILE A 172 -7.11 13.36 0.75
C ILE A 172 -7.83 14.70 0.57
N ALA A 173 -9.00 14.69 -0.09
CA ALA A 173 -9.79 15.92 -0.30
C ALA A 173 -10.19 16.59 1.02
N ALA A 174 -10.55 15.82 2.04
CA ALA A 174 -10.92 16.33 3.36
C ALA A 174 -9.75 16.99 4.13
N ARG A 175 -8.50 16.70 3.77
CA ARG A 175 -7.31 17.29 4.40
C ARG A 175 -6.80 18.54 3.66
N ALA A 176 -7.27 18.78 2.44
CA ALA A 176 -6.88 19.93 1.65
C ALA A 176 -7.64 21.23 2.05
N HIS A 177 -8.57 21.09 3.01
CA HIS A 177 -9.35 22.18 3.61
C HIS A 177 -9.03 22.32 5.10
#